data_68d3f87a750738fb7536c280d59df566
#
_entry.id   68d3f87a750738fb7536c280d59df566
#
_cell.length_a   1.000
_cell.length_b   1.000
_cell.length_c   1.000
_cell.angle_alpha   90.00
_cell.angle_beta   90.00
_cell.angle_gamma   90.00
#
_symmetry.space_group_name_H-M   'P 1'
#
loop_
_entity.id
_entity.type
_entity.pdbx_description
1 polymer ?
#
loop_
_entity_poly.entity_id
_entity_poly.type
_entity_poly.pdbx_seq_one_letter_code
_entity_poly.pdbx_strand_id
1 'polypeptide(L)'
;MKYRKFQLLMSKYGFSLLIMLLELSLVFGLFLYLGRMAPILWIIVLIFMSMATIVAIVNRSMAPESKVMWLVVTFVPIIGPLLYLMFGERRLSTKEIKQLNRLSSMHFREDNSKALRQKLKEDDKAAYGVIKSLLSMDSNADVYDRTDSQFFSSGESMWQHMLEDLKKAEKFIFLEYYIVEEGLMWNSILDILEQKAAQGVEVKMLYDDIGCMATLPGDYTIQLRSRGIEAHKFNKVIPRLTVAYNNRDHRKILVIDGQVAYTGGINLADEYINHIERFGYWKDSGIRLDGPGVKALTRLFLMTWYINRWEISDFDQYHLENQPCSGQGLCIPYGSGPKPIFRTQVGKKVYQSLINQATDSVYITTPYLIIDYDLTESIKNAAMRGVDVRIVTPFIPDKKLIQLITRGAYPDLLSAGVRIFEYSPGFIHSKQILVDKDFAAVGTINLDYRSLLHHYENAVLLYKTESIAEIQKDFQEIFSASQEIFPHTIKNSWYQKLVKEIAQLFAPIL
;
A
#
# COMPACT_ATOMS: atom_id res chain seq x y z
N MET A 1 -26.53 8.16 5.43
CA MET A 1 -25.39 8.22 6.38
C MET A 1 -25.76 7.79 7.81
N LYS A 2 -26.84 8.26 8.47
CA LYS A 2 -27.26 7.81 9.83
C LYS A 2 -27.61 6.31 9.90
N TYR A 3 -28.31 5.77 8.93
CA TYR A 3 -28.74 4.37 8.87
C TYR A 3 -27.55 3.41 8.72
N ARG A 4 -26.57 3.75 7.89
CA ARG A 4 -25.32 2.99 7.68
C ARG A 4 -24.45 2.95 8.97
N LYS A 5 -24.39 4.06 9.75
CA LYS A 5 -23.71 4.10 11.06
C LYS A 5 -24.39 3.19 12.10
N PHE A 6 -25.73 3.11 12.08
CA PHE A 6 -26.49 2.25 12.97
C PHE A 6 -26.30 0.77 12.61
N GLN A 7 -26.27 0.43 11.32
CA GLN A 7 -25.96 -0.92 10.86
C GLN A 7 -24.53 -1.36 11.22
N LEU A 8 -23.56 -0.43 11.19
CA LEU A 8 -22.19 -0.72 11.62
C LEU A 8 -22.11 -1.02 13.14
N LEU A 9 -22.86 -0.27 13.94
CA LEU A 9 -22.95 -0.48 15.39
C LEU A 9 -23.63 -1.81 15.76
N MET A 10 -24.63 -2.23 14.98
CA MET A 10 -25.37 -3.49 15.16
C MET A 10 -24.72 -4.67 14.40
N SER A 11 -23.62 -4.41 13.67
CA SER A 11 -22.86 -5.43 12.98
C SER A 11 -22.00 -6.25 13.96
N LYS A 12 -21.49 -7.40 13.51
CA LYS A 12 -20.49 -8.19 14.24
C LYS A 12 -19.28 -7.36 14.71
N TYR A 13 -18.95 -6.27 14.00
CA TYR A 13 -17.85 -5.35 14.33
C TYR A 13 -18.20 -4.41 15.48
N GLY A 14 -19.43 -3.90 15.54
CA GLY A 14 -19.93 -3.12 16.67
C GLY A 14 -20.00 -3.96 17.94
N PHE A 15 -20.45 -5.23 17.83
CA PHE A 15 -20.43 -6.18 18.93
C PHE A 15 -19.00 -6.53 19.37
N SER A 16 -18.07 -6.69 18.43
CA SER A 16 -16.65 -6.90 18.72
C SER A 16 -16.02 -5.71 19.44
N LEU A 17 -16.34 -4.49 19.02
CA LEU A 17 -15.90 -3.27 19.68
C LEU A 17 -16.47 -3.17 21.11
N LEU A 18 -17.74 -3.52 21.29
CA LEU A 18 -18.39 -3.53 22.61
C LEU A 18 -17.72 -4.54 23.55
N ILE A 19 -17.44 -5.77 23.10
CA ILE A 19 -16.71 -6.78 23.88
C ILE A 19 -15.33 -6.25 24.25
N MET A 20 -14.61 -5.65 23.30
CA MET A 20 -13.28 -5.11 23.55
C MET A 20 -13.29 -3.97 24.58
N LEU A 21 -14.29 -3.09 24.53
CA LEU A 21 -14.49 -2.04 25.53
C LEU A 21 -14.84 -2.62 26.91
N LEU A 22 -15.61 -3.70 26.94
CA LEU A 22 -15.98 -4.38 28.17
C LEU A 22 -14.78 -5.11 28.80
N GLU A 23 -13.95 -5.78 28.01
CA GLU A 23 -12.67 -6.36 28.43
C GLU A 23 -11.72 -5.30 29.00
N LEU A 24 -11.56 -4.16 28.30
CA LEU A 24 -10.79 -3.03 28.78
C LEU A 24 -11.31 -2.47 30.10
N SER A 25 -12.64 -2.35 30.24
CA SER A 25 -13.28 -1.86 31.46
C SER A 25 -13.08 -2.83 32.65
N LEU A 26 -13.14 -4.13 32.39
CA LEU A 26 -12.85 -5.16 33.40
C LEU A 26 -11.39 -5.13 33.86
N VAL A 27 -10.45 -5.04 32.89
CA VAL A 27 -9.01 -4.89 33.19
C VAL A 27 -8.76 -3.64 34.02
N PHE A 28 -9.38 -2.52 33.64
CA PHE A 28 -9.25 -1.26 34.37
C PHE A 28 -9.90 -1.29 35.75
N GLY A 29 -11.07 -1.92 35.89
CA GLY A 29 -11.73 -2.12 37.16
C GLY A 29 -10.93 -3.01 38.12
N LEU A 30 -10.39 -4.13 37.63
CA LEU A 30 -9.46 -4.99 38.36
C LEU A 30 -8.20 -4.23 38.80
N PHE A 31 -7.70 -3.41 37.92
CA PHE A 31 -6.59 -2.49 38.17
C PHE A 31 -6.83 -1.58 39.38
N LEU A 32 -7.96 -0.86 39.37
CA LEU A 32 -8.33 0.06 40.46
C LEU A 32 -8.53 -0.70 41.76
N TYR A 33 -9.12 -1.90 41.72
CA TYR A 33 -9.33 -2.76 42.87
C TYR A 33 -8.01 -3.21 43.51
N LEU A 34 -7.09 -3.74 42.69
CA LEU A 34 -5.77 -4.19 43.16
C LEU A 34 -4.92 -3.03 43.71
N GLY A 35 -5.01 -1.86 43.10
CA GLY A 35 -4.33 -0.65 43.57
C GLY A 35 -4.78 -0.20 44.97
N ARG A 36 -6.03 -0.47 45.34
CA ARG A 36 -6.54 -0.20 46.69
C ARG A 36 -6.13 -1.26 47.72
N MET A 37 -6.09 -2.54 47.32
CA MET A 37 -5.84 -3.65 48.21
C MET A 37 -4.36 -3.86 48.54
N ALA A 38 -3.46 -3.60 47.60
CA ALA A 38 -2.01 -3.80 47.75
C ALA A 38 -1.20 -2.77 46.96
N PRO A 39 -1.18 -1.49 47.36
CA PRO A 39 -0.63 -0.40 46.55
C PRO A 39 0.88 -0.56 46.24
N ILE A 40 1.68 -1.06 47.16
CA ILE A 40 3.12 -1.28 46.95
C ILE A 40 3.35 -2.38 45.91
N LEU A 41 2.69 -3.54 46.07
CA LEU A 41 2.79 -4.63 45.10
C LEU A 41 2.33 -4.18 43.73
N TRP A 42 1.31 -3.33 43.69
CA TRP A 42 0.77 -2.78 42.48
C TRP A 42 1.75 -1.88 41.74
N ILE A 43 2.44 -0.97 42.42
CA ILE A 43 3.49 -0.13 41.86
C ILE A 43 4.62 -1.00 41.27
N ILE A 44 5.01 -2.06 41.98
CA ILE A 44 6.04 -3.00 41.51
C ILE A 44 5.60 -3.67 40.19
N VAL A 45 4.35 -4.13 40.10
CA VAL A 45 3.79 -4.73 38.88
C VAL A 45 3.79 -3.75 37.71
N LEU A 46 3.41 -2.49 37.98
CA LEU A 46 3.42 -1.45 36.94
C LEU A 46 4.83 -1.16 36.39
N ILE A 47 5.80 -1.01 37.29
CA ILE A 47 7.20 -0.80 36.93
C ILE A 47 7.70 -1.99 36.10
N PHE A 48 7.43 -3.21 36.56
CA PHE A 48 7.82 -4.44 35.85
C PHE A 48 7.19 -4.51 34.44
N MET A 49 5.89 -4.24 34.32
CA MET A 49 5.21 -4.21 33.01
C MET A 49 5.81 -3.17 32.06
N SER A 50 6.05 -1.95 32.56
CA SER A 50 6.67 -0.88 31.76
C SER A 50 8.09 -1.25 31.36
N MET A 51 8.91 -1.77 32.28
CA MET A 51 10.28 -2.21 31.96
C MET A 51 10.29 -3.38 30.98
N ALA A 52 9.45 -4.38 31.15
CA ALA A 52 9.34 -5.50 30.21
C ALA A 52 8.95 -5.03 28.81
N THR A 53 8.05 -4.05 28.73
CA THR A 53 7.63 -3.45 27.45
C THR A 53 8.77 -2.64 26.82
N ILE A 54 9.49 -1.83 27.58
CA ILE A 54 10.67 -1.08 27.11
C ILE A 54 11.72 -2.05 26.56
N VAL A 55 12.05 -3.10 27.30
CA VAL A 55 13.01 -4.13 26.85
C VAL A 55 12.51 -4.79 25.54
N ALA A 56 11.22 -5.09 25.45
CA ALA A 56 10.62 -5.66 24.26
C ALA A 56 10.72 -4.71 23.04
N ILE A 57 10.51 -3.41 23.25
CA ILE A 57 10.64 -2.37 22.20
C ILE A 57 12.09 -2.21 21.75
N VAL A 58 13.02 -2.06 22.68
CA VAL A 58 14.43 -1.81 22.39
C VAL A 58 15.05 -2.97 21.61
N ASN A 59 14.72 -4.22 21.99
CA ASN A 59 15.26 -5.42 21.36
C ASN A 59 14.64 -5.73 19.97
N ARG A 60 13.67 -4.92 19.53
CA ARG A 60 13.07 -5.12 18.20
C ARG A 60 13.74 -4.27 17.12
N SER A 61 13.85 -4.85 15.93
CA SER A 61 14.26 -4.12 14.72
C SER A 61 13.03 -3.38 14.14
N MET A 62 12.74 -2.21 14.70
CA MET A 62 11.68 -1.30 14.26
C MET A 62 12.30 -0.02 13.69
N ALA A 63 11.51 0.75 12.92
CA ALA A 63 11.89 2.10 12.53
C ALA A 63 12.14 2.97 13.79
N PRO A 64 13.16 3.86 13.78
CA PRO A 64 13.51 4.70 14.94
C PRO A 64 12.31 5.49 15.48
N GLU A 65 11.51 6.08 14.58
CA GLU A 65 10.32 6.87 14.92
C GLU A 65 9.28 6.01 15.66
N SER A 66 9.04 4.78 15.17
CA SER A 66 8.15 3.82 15.83
C SER A 66 8.66 3.44 17.21
N LYS A 67 9.98 3.28 17.39
CA LYS A 67 10.57 3.02 18.72
C LYS A 67 10.33 4.17 19.68
N VAL A 68 10.63 5.40 19.25
CA VAL A 68 10.43 6.61 20.08
C VAL A 68 8.97 6.73 20.49
N MET A 69 8.05 6.62 19.53
CA MET A 69 6.62 6.67 19.80
C MET A 69 6.21 5.64 20.86
N TRP A 70 6.59 4.35 20.69
CA TRP A 70 6.23 3.30 21.63
C TRP A 70 6.87 3.50 23.01
N LEU A 71 8.10 4.02 23.08
CA LEU A 71 8.72 4.38 24.34
C LEU A 71 7.91 5.46 25.07
N VAL A 72 7.50 6.53 24.36
CA VAL A 72 6.67 7.61 24.92
C VAL A 72 5.32 7.06 25.42
N VAL A 73 4.66 6.24 24.59
CA VAL A 73 3.37 5.62 24.96
C VAL A 73 3.51 4.74 26.21
N THR A 74 4.65 4.06 26.40
CA THR A 74 4.91 3.18 27.57
C THR A 74 5.02 3.94 28.89
N PHE A 75 5.31 5.26 28.85
CA PHE A 75 5.27 6.10 30.06
C PHE A 75 3.85 6.29 30.64
N VAL A 76 2.81 6.00 29.88
CA VAL A 76 1.45 5.90 30.42
C VAL A 76 1.26 4.49 31.00
N PRO A 77 1.31 4.31 32.34
CA PRO A 77 1.26 2.98 32.94
C PRO A 77 0.00 2.22 32.52
N ILE A 78 0.11 0.92 32.27
CA ILE A 78 -0.94 0.00 31.84
C ILE A 78 -1.41 0.28 30.41
N ILE A 79 -1.88 1.49 30.11
CA ILE A 79 -2.39 1.84 28.78
C ILE A 79 -1.29 1.66 27.73
N GLY A 80 -0.09 2.13 28.01
CA GLY A 80 1.05 2.01 27.10
C GLY A 80 1.43 0.57 26.78
N PRO A 81 1.74 -0.27 27.79
CA PRO A 81 1.98 -1.70 27.56
C PRO A 81 0.83 -2.41 26.84
N LEU A 82 -0.43 -2.09 27.18
CA LEU A 82 -1.60 -2.67 26.55
C LEU A 82 -1.72 -2.26 25.08
N LEU A 83 -1.56 -0.97 24.78
CA LEU A 83 -1.55 -0.48 23.40
C LEU A 83 -0.40 -1.09 22.60
N TYR A 84 0.78 -1.27 23.21
CA TYR A 84 1.90 -1.94 22.53
C TYR A 84 1.60 -3.41 22.24
N LEU A 85 0.92 -4.12 23.15
CA LEU A 85 0.46 -5.49 22.90
C LEU A 85 -0.61 -5.56 21.79
N MET A 86 -1.45 -4.53 21.68
CA MET A 86 -2.53 -4.47 20.68
C MET A 86 -2.05 -4.01 19.30
N PHE A 87 -1.17 -3.02 19.23
CA PHE A 87 -0.79 -2.31 18.01
C PHE A 87 0.70 -2.39 17.68
N GLY A 88 1.51 -3.00 18.51
CA GLY A 88 2.92 -3.29 18.22
C GLY A 88 3.07 -4.31 17.07
N GLU A 89 4.30 -4.64 16.69
CA GLU A 89 4.54 -5.63 15.63
C GLU A 89 4.11 -7.04 16.03
N ARG A 90 3.37 -7.72 15.15
CA ARG A 90 2.95 -9.12 15.37
C ARG A 90 4.17 -10.05 15.46
N ARG A 91 4.17 -10.93 16.46
CA ARG A 91 5.09 -12.09 16.47
C ARG A 91 4.41 -13.23 15.70
N LEU A 92 5.10 -13.70 14.68
CA LEU A 92 4.69 -14.91 13.99
C LEU A 92 5.13 -16.13 14.81
N SER A 93 4.32 -17.17 14.78
CA SER A 93 4.68 -18.46 15.34
C SER A 93 5.83 -19.12 14.54
N THR A 94 6.56 -20.02 15.15
CA THR A 94 7.63 -20.77 14.48
C THR A 94 7.11 -21.50 13.22
N LYS A 95 5.86 -21.98 13.27
CA LYS A 95 5.21 -22.64 12.13
C LYS A 95 4.99 -21.66 10.98
N GLU A 96 4.46 -20.47 11.25
CA GLU A 96 4.25 -19.42 10.25
C GLU A 96 5.58 -18.97 9.63
N ILE A 97 6.61 -18.75 10.45
CA ILE A 97 7.96 -18.38 9.98
C ILE A 97 8.50 -19.47 9.03
N LYS A 98 8.38 -20.76 9.39
CA LYS A 98 8.84 -21.86 8.54
C LYS A 98 8.10 -21.91 7.21
N GLN A 99 6.79 -21.69 7.22
CA GLN A 99 5.98 -21.67 6.01
C GLN A 99 6.34 -20.48 5.10
N LEU A 100 6.53 -19.28 5.68
CA LEU A 100 6.94 -18.09 4.92
C LEU A 100 8.35 -18.20 4.37
N ASN A 101 9.29 -18.80 5.13
CA ASN A 101 10.64 -19.08 4.62
C ASN A 101 10.59 -20.06 3.43
N ARG A 102 9.67 -21.02 3.43
CA ARG A 102 9.46 -21.92 2.30
C ARG A 102 8.96 -21.15 1.07
N LEU A 103 8.02 -20.22 1.21
CA LEU A 103 7.59 -19.34 0.12
C LEU A 103 8.74 -18.49 -0.42
N SER A 104 9.50 -17.86 0.48
CA SER A 104 10.62 -16.99 0.07
C SER A 104 11.80 -17.76 -0.53
N SER A 105 11.89 -19.08 -0.30
CA SER A 105 12.91 -19.95 -0.90
C SER A 105 12.52 -20.46 -2.29
N MET A 106 11.26 -20.30 -2.71
CA MET A 106 10.86 -20.55 -4.09
C MET A 106 11.49 -19.46 -4.96
N HIS A 107 12.55 -19.81 -5.68
CA HIS A 107 13.25 -18.91 -6.58
C HIS A 107 12.48 -18.83 -7.90
N PHE A 108 11.80 -17.74 -8.12
CA PHE A 108 10.98 -17.52 -9.32
C PHE A 108 11.73 -16.79 -10.46
N ARG A 109 13.05 -16.61 -10.33
CA ARG A 109 13.83 -15.88 -11.34
C ARG A 109 14.12 -16.75 -12.55
N GLU A 110 13.86 -16.18 -13.71
CA GLU A 110 14.11 -16.82 -14.99
C GLU A 110 15.57 -16.62 -15.46
N ASP A 111 16.09 -17.56 -16.24
CA ASP A 111 17.46 -17.45 -16.78
C ASP A 111 17.60 -16.26 -17.75
N ASN A 112 16.53 -15.92 -18.50
CA ASN A 112 16.52 -14.74 -19.39
C ASN A 112 16.79 -13.43 -18.66
N SER A 113 16.35 -13.28 -17.41
CA SER A 113 16.59 -12.08 -16.63
C SER A 113 18.07 -11.86 -16.28
N LYS A 114 18.89 -12.92 -16.26
CA LYS A 114 20.34 -12.81 -16.03
C LYS A 114 21.02 -12.10 -17.20
N ALA A 115 20.66 -12.47 -18.44
CA ALA A 115 21.20 -11.84 -19.63
C ALA A 115 20.78 -10.36 -19.74
N LEU A 116 19.50 -10.05 -19.45
CA LEU A 116 19.01 -8.68 -19.43
C LEU A 116 19.74 -7.82 -18.39
N ARG A 117 19.96 -8.35 -17.18
CA ARG A 117 20.70 -7.63 -16.12
C ARG A 117 22.18 -7.43 -16.48
N GLN A 118 22.82 -8.39 -17.15
CA GLN A 118 24.19 -8.24 -17.59
C GLN A 118 24.29 -7.17 -18.67
N LYS A 119 23.39 -7.16 -19.66
CA LYS A 119 23.30 -6.13 -20.68
C LYS A 119 23.08 -4.75 -20.06
N LEU A 120 22.10 -4.61 -19.15
CA LEU A 120 21.85 -3.35 -18.47
C LEU A 120 23.08 -2.85 -17.71
N LYS A 121 23.84 -3.74 -17.07
CA LYS A 121 25.08 -3.37 -16.34
C LYS A 121 26.15 -2.78 -17.26
N GLU A 122 26.16 -3.19 -18.52
CA GLU A 122 27.10 -2.69 -19.54
C GLU A 122 26.62 -1.38 -20.14
N ASP A 123 25.31 -1.29 -20.41
CA ASP A 123 24.69 -0.13 -21.06
C ASP A 123 24.45 1.05 -20.11
N ASP A 124 23.99 0.80 -18.86
CA ASP A 124 23.65 1.81 -17.86
C ASP A 124 23.89 1.29 -16.43
N LYS A 125 25.05 1.62 -15.87
CA LYS A 125 25.45 1.18 -14.53
C LYS A 125 24.57 1.78 -13.43
N ALA A 126 24.05 2.99 -13.59
CA ALA A 126 23.22 3.66 -12.62
C ALA A 126 21.85 2.96 -12.53
N ALA A 127 21.22 2.76 -13.70
CA ALA A 127 19.97 2.01 -13.79
C ALA A 127 20.12 0.57 -13.26
N TYR A 128 21.22 -0.11 -13.62
CA TYR A 128 21.53 -1.43 -13.05
C TYR A 128 21.60 -1.40 -11.53
N GLY A 129 22.19 -0.36 -10.94
CA GLY A 129 22.31 -0.19 -9.48
C GLY A 129 20.95 -0.18 -8.79
N VAL A 130 19.99 0.61 -9.30
CA VAL A 130 18.61 0.70 -8.79
C VAL A 130 17.91 -0.64 -8.90
N ILE A 131 17.90 -1.23 -10.08
CA ILE A 131 17.21 -2.50 -10.35
C ILE A 131 17.83 -3.63 -9.53
N LYS A 132 19.16 -3.73 -9.45
CA LYS A 132 19.85 -4.70 -8.60
C LYS A 132 19.47 -4.55 -7.13
N SER A 133 19.37 -3.31 -6.63
CA SER A 133 18.93 -3.04 -5.26
C SER A 133 17.53 -3.58 -5.04
N LEU A 134 16.56 -3.27 -5.91
CA LEU A 134 15.20 -3.79 -5.84
C LEU A 134 15.17 -5.32 -5.82
N LEU A 135 15.85 -5.97 -6.77
CA LEU A 135 15.89 -7.43 -6.86
C LEU A 135 16.56 -8.12 -5.65
N SER A 136 17.41 -7.41 -4.92
CA SER A 136 18.00 -7.93 -3.67
C SER A 136 17.01 -7.90 -2.50
N MET A 137 16.01 -7.05 -2.56
CA MET A 137 15.04 -6.80 -1.49
C MET A 137 13.74 -7.61 -1.67
N ASP A 138 13.31 -7.81 -2.92
CA ASP A 138 12.12 -8.61 -3.26
C ASP A 138 12.54 -9.82 -4.11
N SER A 139 12.40 -11.01 -3.55
CA SER A 139 12.71 -12.27 -4.25
C SER A 139 11.69 -12.63 -5.34
N ASN A 140 10.51 -11.99 -5.33
CA ASN A 140 9.48 -12.22 -6.34
C ASN A 140 9.63 -11.29 -7.55
N ALA A 141 10.38 -10.19 -7.39
CA ALA A 141 10.65 -9.28 -8.48
C ALA A 141 11.67 -9.85 -9.45
N ASP A 142 11.46 -9.64 -10.72
CA ASP A 142 12.40 -9.94 -11.79
C ASP A 142 12.33 -8.88 -12.90
N VAL A 143 13.30 -8.93 -13.83
CA VAL A 143 13.38 -7.99 -14.94
C VAL A 143 12.77 -8.61 -16.19
N TYR A 144 11.83 -7.91 -16.78
CA TYR A 144 11.12 -8.34 -17.97
C TYR A 144 11.27 -7.32 -19.10
N ASP A 145 11.70 -7.79 -20.26
CA ASP A 145 11.57 -7.10 -21.54
C ASP A 145 10.30 -7.56 -22.29
N ARG A 146 10.08 -7.04 -23.49
CA ARG A 146 8.98 -7.47 -24.39
C ARG A 146 7.63 -7.58 -23.67
N THR A 147 7.39 -6.65 -22.74
CA THR A 147 6.14 -6.47 -22.01
C THR A 147 5.57 -5.12 -22.41
N ASP A 148 4.41 -5.10 -23.04
CA ASP A 148 3.73 -3.84 -23.32
C ASP A 148 3.20 -3.25 -22.00
N SER A 149 3.40 -1.95 -21.84
CA SER A 149 2.89 -1.20 -20.70
C SER A 149 2.03 -0.05 -21.19
N GLN A 150 0.78 0.02 -20.74
CA GLN A 150 -0.16 1.08 -21.04
C GLN A 150 -0.52 1.81 -19.75
N PHE A 151 -0.28 3.10 -19.72
CA PHE A 151 -0.62 3.95 -18.58
C PHE A 151 -2.05 4.49 -18.72
N PHE A 152 -2.74 4.60 -17.58
CA PHE A 152 -4.05 5.23 -17.47
C PHE A 152 -3.99 6.39 -16.50
N SER A 153 -4.32 7.57 -17.00
CA SER A 153 -4.38 8.79 -16.19
C SER A 153 -5.69 8.95 -15.42
N SER A 154 -6.64 8.03 -15.58
CA SER A 154 -7.94 8.06 -14.89
C SER A 154 -8.50 6.65 -14.65
N GLY A 155 -9.37 6.54 -13.63
CA GLY A 155 -10.06 5.29 -13.32
C GLY A 155 -11.08 4.91 -14.37
N GLU A 156 -11.75 5.89 -14.97
CA GLU A 156 -12.74 5.69 -16.03
C GLU A 156 -12.14 4.94 -17.22
N SER A 157 -10.99 5.43 -17.70
CA SER A 157 -10.31 4.84 -18.84
C SER A 157 -9.81 3.43 -18.53
N MET A 158 -9.18 3.23 -17.36
CA MET A 158 -8.72 1.91 -16.94
C MET A 158 -9.87 0.91 -16.79
N TRP A 159 -10.99 1.32 -16.19
CA TRP A 159 -12.16 0.45 -16.02
C TRP A 159 -12.72 -0.04 -17.34
N GLN A 160 -12.84 0.83 -18.36
CA GLN A 160 -13.32 0.43 -19.69
C GLN A 160 -12.43 -0.68 -20.30
N HIS A 161 -11.10 -0.52 -20.24
CA HIS A 161 -10.16 -1.53 -20.73
C HIS A 161 -10.22 -2.84 -19.91
N MET A 162 -10.40 -2.74 -18.58
CA MET A 162 -10.59 -3.91 -17.73
C MET A 162 -11.82 -4.73 -18.17
N LEU A 163 -12.96 -4.08 -18.48
CA LEU A 163 -14.15 -4.76 -18.95
C LEU A 163 -13.93 -5.47 -20.30
N GLU A 164 -13.16 -4.86 -21.20
CA GLU A 164 -12.82 -5.45 -22.49
C GLU A 164 -11.92 -6.69 -22.35
N ASP A 165 -10.90 -6.61 -21.52
CA ASP A 165 -9.95 -7.71 -21.34
C ASP A 165 -10.56 -8.85 -20.50
N LEU A 166 -11.39 -8.56 -19.50
CA LEU A 166 -12.12 -9.57 -18.74
C LEU A 166 -13.01 -10.45 -19.62
N LYS A 167 -13.63 -9.87 -20.66
CA LYS A 167 -14.46 -10.62 -21.64
C LYS A 167 -13.64 -11.62 -22.46
N LYS A 168 -12.32 -11.43 -22.58
CA LYS A 168 -11.40 -12.28 -23.35
C LYS A 168 -10.83 -13.44 -22.53
N ALA A 169 -11.03 -13.45 -21.20
CA ALA A 169 -10.47 -14.47 -20.32
C ALA A 169 -10.92 -15.89 -20.71
N GLU A 170 -9.99 -16.83 -20.74
CA GLU A 170 -10.22 -18.22 -21.14
C GLU A 170 -9.84 -19.25 -20.07
N LYS A 171 -8.88 -18.93 -19.18
CA LYS A 171 -8.31 -19.88 -18.22
C LYS A 171 -8.56 -19.48 -16.79
N PHE A 172 -8.12 -18.29 -16.36
CA PHE A 172 -8.31 -17.81 -14.99
C PHE A 172 -8.32 -16.29 -14.89
N ILE A 173 -9.01 -15.80 -13.85
CA ILE A 173 -9.05 -14.39 -13.46
C ILE A 173 -8.75 -14.29 -11.96
N PHE A 174 -7.76 -13.50 -11.58
CA PHE A 174 -7.41 -13.22 -10.20
C PHE A 174 -7.61 -11.75 -9.85
N LEU A 175 -8.29 -11.48 -8.73
CA LEU A 175 -8.56 -10.14 -8.23
C LEU A 175 -8.09 -10.02 -6.77
N GLU A 176 -7.30 -8.98 -6.49
CA GLU A 176 -6.84 -8.61 -5.14
C GLU A 176 -7.06 -7.12 -4.96
N TYR A 177 -7.99 -6.73 -4.06
CA TYR A 177 -8.37 -5.33 -3.90
C TYR A 177 -8.57 -4.96 -2.43
N TYR A 178 -8.19 -3.71 -2.08
CA TYR A 178 -8.37 -3.18 -0.74
C TYR A 178 -9.83 -2.76 -0.47
N ILE A 179 -10.44 -2.01 -1.40
CA ILE A 179 -11.84 -1.60 -1.33
C ILE A 179 -12.60 -2.18 -2.51
N VAL A 180 -13.76 -2.77 -2.20
CA VAL A 180 -14.79 -3.17 -3.17
C VAL A 180 -16.11 -2.63 -2.63
N GLU A 181 -16.86 -1.92 -3.46
CA GLU A 181 -18.18 -1.37 -3.12
C GLU A 181 -19.15 -1.68 -4.23
N GLU A 182 -20.35 -2.14 -3.87
CA GLU A 182 -21.44 -2.37 -4.85
C GLU A 182 -21.83 -1.05 -5.50
N GLY A 183 -21.82 -1.00 -6.82
CA GLY A 183 -22.06 0.17 -7.65
C GLY A 183 -21.84 -0.16 -9.12
N LEU A 184 -21.82 0.85 -9.98
CA LEU A 184 -21.69 0.67 -11.43
C LEU A 184 -20.38 -0.06 -11.78
N MET A 185 -19.26 0.41 -11.24
CA MET A 185 -17.94 -0.16 -11.54
C MET A 185 -17.86 -1.64 -11.15
N TRP A 186 -18.14 -1.96 -9.89
CA TRP A 186 -18.02 -3.32 -9.40
C TRP A 186 -19.04 -4.26 -10.01
N ASN A 187 -20.33 -3.86 -10.11
CA ASN A 187 -21.38 -4.73 -10.62
C ASN A 187 -21.14 -5.11 -12.09
N SER A 188 -20.65 -4.16 -12.92
CA SER A 188 -20.30 -4.46 -14.32
C SER A 188 -19.14 -5.46 -14.45
N ILE A 189 -18.17 -5.41 -13.55
CA ILE A 189 -17.09 -6.40 -13.47
C ILE A 189 -17.65 -7.73 -13.00
N LEU A 190 -18.45 -7.75 -11.93
CA LEU A 190 -19.03 -8.95 -11.33
C LEU A 190 -19.89 -9.73 -12.34
N ASP A 191 -20.70 -9.04 -13.15
CA ASP A 191 -21.52 -9.66 -14.21
C ASP A 191 -20.65 -10.46 -15.21
N ILE A 192 -19.46 -9.91 -15.57
CA ILE A 192 -18.53 -10.62 -16.45
C ILE A 192 -17.88 -11.80 -15.73
N LEU A 193 -17.47 -11.62 -14.46
CA LEU A 193 -16.86 -12.69 -13.67
C LEU A 193 -17.80 -13.88 -13.50
N GLU A 194 -19.10 -13.65 -13.26
CA GLU A 194 -20.13 -14.69 -13.18
C GLU A 194 -20.28 -15.45 -14.50
N GLN A 195 -20.35 -14.72 -15.61
CA GLN A 195 -20.42 -15.33 -16.94
C GLN A 195 -19.19 -16.19 -17.24
N LYS A 196 -17.99 -15.71 -16.90
CA LYS A 196 -16.74 -16.43 -17.11
C LYS A 196 -16.63 -17.67 -16.21
N ALA A 197 -17.01 -17.56 -14.94
CA ALA A 197 -17.09 -18.70 -14.03
C ALA A 197 -18.06 -19.77 -14.53
N ALA A 198 -19.24 -19.39 -15.05
CA ALA A 198 -20.19 -20.31 -15.68
C ALA A 198 -19.65 -20.99 -16.95
N GLN A 199 -18.68 -20.37 -17.64
CA GLN A 199 -17.97 -20.94 -18.79
C GLN A 199 -16.79 -21.85 -18.40
N GLY A 200 -16.51 -22.01 -17.10
CA GLY A 200 -15.41 -22.84 -16.58
C GLY A 200 -14.07 -22.09 -16.36
N VAL A 201 -14.06 -20.77 -16.52
CA VAL A 201 -12.88 -19.95 -16.16
C VAL A 201 -12.73 -19.93 -14.63
N GLU A 202 -11.54 -20.19 -14.14
CA GLU A 202 -11.24 -20.13 -12.71
C GLU A 202 -11.22 -18.68 -12.22
N VAL A 203 -12.11 -18.29 -11.30
CA VAL A 203 -12.15 -16.92 -10.76
C VAL A 203 -11.82 -16.94 -9.27
N LYS A 204 -10.70 -16.28 -8.90
CA LYS A 204 -10.28 -16.10 -7.51
C LYS A 204 -10.29 -14.63 -7.12
N MET A 205 -10.89 -14.34 -5.96
CA MET A 205 -10.96 -12.99 -5.42
C MET A 205 -10.51 -12.91 -3.97
N LEU A 206 -9.61 -11.97 -3.70
CA LEU A 206 -9.16 -11.62 -2.37
C LEU A 206 -9.46 -10.14 -2.11
N TYR A 207 -10.09 -9.82 -0.98
CA TYR A 207 -10.31 -8.43 -0.57
C TYR A 207 -10.03 -8.24 0.91
N ASP A 208 -9.60 -7.02 1.27
CA ASP A 208 -9.27 -6.69 2.66
C ASP A 208 -10.53 -6.57 3.52
N ASP A 209 -10.58 -7.25 4.67
CA ASP A 209 -11.78 -7.26 5.55
C ASP A 209 -12.03 -5.88 6.19
N ILE A 210 -10.99 -5.08 6.50
CA ILE A 210 -11.16 -3.71 7.01
C ILE A 210 -11.51 -2.74 5.88
N GLY A 211 -10.83 -2.85 4.74
CA GLY A 211 -11.09 -2.00 3.58
C GLY A 211 -12.52 -2.10 3.09
N CYS A 212 -13.11 -3.30 3.15
CA CYS A 212 -14.48 -3.56 2.71
C CYS A 212 -15.52 -3.60 3.83
N MET A 213 -15.13 -3.32 5.08
CA MET A 213 -16.04 -3.45 6.24
C MET A 213 -17.28 -2.56 6.16
N ALA A 214 -17.13 -1.37 5.58
CA ALA A 214 -18.21 -0.39 5.44
C ALA A 214 -18.94 -0.49 4.08
N THR A 215 -18.42 -1.24 3.12
CA THR A 215 -18.87 -1.25 1.73
C THR A 215 -19.53 -2.55 1.30
N LEU A 216 -19.17 -3.68 1.93
CA LEU A 216 -19.72 -5.00 1.60
C LEU A 216 -20.45 -5.65 2.78
N PRO A 217 -21.47 -6.49 2.51
CA PRO A 217 -22.11 -7.34 3.51
C PRO A 217 -21.12 -8.31 4.18
N GLY A 218 -21.43 -8.69 5.43
CA GLY A 218 -20.55 -9.59 6.21
C GLY A 218 -20.37 -10.98 5.58
N ASP A 219 -21.36 -11.46 4.85
CA ASP A 219 -21.45 -12.76 4.18
C ASP A 219 -21.10 -12.71 2.67
N TYR A 220 -20.55 -11.59 2.19
CA TYR A 220 -20.32 -11.36 0.76
C TYR A 220 -19.43 -12.43 0.10
N THR A 221 -18.48 -13.02 0.81
CA THR A 221 -17.71 -14.17 0.30
C THR A 221 -18.58 -15.40 0.03
N ILE A 222 -19.67 -15.59 0.77
CA ILE A 222 -20.64 -16.69 0.54
C ILE A 222 -21.43 -16.39 -0.73
N GLN A 223 -21.88 -15.15 -0.89
CA GLN A 223 -22.61 -14.71 -2.10
C GLN A 223 -21.74 -14.88 -3.36
N LEU A 224 -20.47 -14.47 -3.33
CA LEU A 224 -19.55 -14.65 -4.47
C LEU A 224 -19.33 -16.14 -4.80
N ARG A 225 -19.18 -17.00 -3.79
CA ARG A 225 -19.00 -18.44 -4.02
C ARG A 225 -20.25 -19.10 -4.63
N SER A 226 -21.45 -18.65 -4.26
CA SER A 226 -22.69 -19.14 -4.88
C SER A 226 -22.80 -18.75 -6.37
N ARG A 227 -22.00 -17.78 -6.83
CA ARG A 227 -21.88 -17.33 -8.22
C ARG A 227 -20.67 -17.94 -8.96
N GLY A 228 -20.03 -18.96 -8.36
CA GLY A 228 -18.87 -19.64 -8.96
C GLY A 228 -17.52 -18.94 -8.76
N ILE A 229 -17.46 -17.88 -7.95
CA ILE A 229 -16.23 -17.10 -7.69
C ILE A 229 -15.62 -17.54 -6.36
N GLU A 230 -14.42 -18.11 -6.37
CA GLU A 230 -13.71 -18.46 -5.14
C GLU A 230 -13.21 -17.19 -4.42
N ALA A 231 -13.90 -16.78 -3.35
CA ALA A 231 -13.64 -15.52 -2.66
C ALA A 231 -13.21 -15.71 -1.21
N HIS A 232 -12.22 -14.92 -0.77
CA HIS A 232 -11.74 -14.89 0.60
C HIS A 232 -11.51 -13.45 1.09
N LYS A 233 -11.59 -13.27 2.41
CA LYS A 233 -11.23 -12.03 3.09
C LYS A 233 -9.78 -12.10 3.56
N PHE A 234 -8.99 -11.09 3.22
CA PHE A 234 -7.64 -10.96 3.77
C PHE A 234 -7.71 -10.43 5.21
N ASN A 235 -6.89 -11.01 6.08
CA ASN A 235 -6.70 -10.63 7.49
C ASN A 235 -8.02 -10.30 8.20
N LYS A 236 -8.87 -11.33 8.27
CA LYS A 236 -10.22 -11.27 8.82
C LYS A 236 -10.22 -10.71 10.24
N VAL A 237 -11.06 -9.71 10.47
CA VAL A 237 -11.24 -9.11 11.80
C VAL A 237 -11.95 -10.08 12.72
N ILE A 238 -11.24 -10.51 13.76
CA ILE A 238 -11.76 -11.37 14.83
C ILE A 238 -11.83 -10.50 16.09
N PRO A 239 -12.90 -10.58 16.91
CA PRO A 239 -12.99 -9.84 18.17
C PRO A 239 -11.96 -10.35 19.19
N ARG A 240 -10.72 -9.95 19.05
CA ARG A 240 -9.59 -10.23 19.94
C ARG A 240 -8.69 -9.01 20.00
N LEU A 241 -8.09 -8.74 21.15
CA LEU A 241 -6.99 -7.79 21.29
C LEU A 241 -5.78 -8.38 20.55
N THR A 242 -5.57 -7.99 19.31
CA THR A 242 -4.49 -8.53 18.46
C THR A 242 -3.82 -7.46 17.63
N VAL A 243 -2.50 -7.56 17.58
CA VAL A 243 -1.57 -6.77 16.78
C VAL A 243 -1.81 -6.91 15.25
N ALA A 244 -2.60 -7.90 14.82
CA ALA A 244 -2.77 -8.25 13.42
C ALA A 244 -3.50 -7.18 12.57
N TYR A 245 -4.07 -6.15 13.19
CA TYR A 245 -4.89 -5.17 12.48
C TYR A 245 -4.09 -4.16 11.64
N ASN A 246 -2.80 -3.98 11.90
CA ASN A 246 -1.97 -3.01 11.16
C ASN A 246 -1.58 -3.51 9.77
N ASN A 247 -1.42 -4.82 9.58
CA ASN A 247 -0.99 -5.38 8.31
C ASN A 247 -2.21 -5.57 7.41
N ARG A 248 -2.45 -4.62 6.51
CA ARG A 248 -3.57 -4.65 5.56
C ARG A 248 -3.08 -4.93 4.16
N ASP A 249 -3.93 -5.51 3.34
CA ASP A 249 -3.66 -5.70 1.93
C ASP A 249 -4.16 -4.49 1.15
N HIS A 250 -3.23 -3.59 0.82
CA HIS A 250 -3.55 -2.37 0.08
C HIS A 250 -3.29 -2.49 -1.42
N ARG A 251 -2.99 -3.68 -1.91
CA ARG A 251 -2.79 -3.95 -3.34
C ARG A 251 -4.08 -3.82 -4.12
N LYS A 252 -3.94 -3.56 -5.41
CA LYS A 252 -4.98 -3.59 -6.42
C LYS A 252 -4.38 -4.31 -7.61
N ILE A 253 -4.71 -5.57 -7.74
CA ILE A 253 -4.19 -6.45 -8.80
C ILE A 253 -5.38 -7.13 -9.48
N LEU A 254 -5.42 -7.03 -10.81
CA LEU A 254 -6.23 -7.88 -11.66
C LEU A 254 -5.27 -8.63 -12.59
N VAL A 255 -5.39 -9.95 -12.65
CA VAL A 255 -4.64 -10.80 -13.59
C VAL A 255 -5.63 -11.60 -14.43
N ILE A 256 -5.41 -11.64 -15.72
CA ILE A 256 -6.23 -12.38 -16.70
C ILE A 256 -5.31 -13.34 -17.44
N ASP A 257 -5.56 -14.63 -17.32
CA ASP A 257 -4.86 -15.74 -17.99
C ASP A 257 -3.32 -15.70 -17.84
N GLY A 258 -2.79 -14.94 -16.87
CA GLY A 258 -1.35 -14.71 -16.72
C GLY A 258 -0.70 -13.92 -17.84
N GLN A 259 -1.47 -13.45 -18.85
CA GLN A 259 -1.00 -12.68 -20.00
C GLN A 259 -1.20 -11.17 -19.82
N VAL A 260 -2.34 -10.77 -19.25
CA VAL A 260 -2.70 -9.37 -18.99
C VAL A 260 -2.83 -9.13 -17.50
N ALA A 261 -2.31 -8.00 -17.00
CA ALA A 261 -2.54 -7.58 -15.63
C ALA A 261 -2.71 -6.07 -15.50
N TYR A 262 -3.46 -5.67 -14.47
CA TYR A 262 -3.69 -4.28 -14.10
C TYR A 262 -3.26 -4.05 -12.65
N THR A 263 -2.67 -2.89 -12.38
CA THR A 263 -2.41 -2.38 -11.04
C THR A 263 -2.40 -0.85 -11.01
N GLY A 264 -2.44 -0.25 -9.81
CA GLY A 264 -2.46 1.21 -9.64
C GLY A 264 -3.13 1.63 -8.34
N GLY A 265 -3.56 2.89 -8.26
CA GLY A 265 -4.26 3.44 -7.10
C GLY A 265 -5.75 3.09 -7.03
N ILE A 266 -6.34 2.61 -8.12
CA ILE A 266 -7.77 2.48 -8.39
C ILE A 266 -8.36 1.25 -7.69
N ASN A 267 -9.29 1.45 -6.73
CA ASN A 267 -10.11 0.37 -6.15
C ASN A 267 -11.38 0.13 -6.98
N LEU A 268 -12.18 -0.85 -6.58
CA LEU A 268 -13.44 -1.21 -7.25
C LEU A 268 -14.63 -0.52 -6.58
N ALA A 269 -14.74 0.79 -6.80
CA ALA A 269 -15.84 1.60 -6.27
C ALA A 269 -16.08 2.83 -7.17
N ASP A 270 -17.30 3.35 -7.17
CA ASP A 270 -17.78 4.35 -8.13
C ASP A 270 -17.12 5.72 -8.02
N GLU A 271 -16.54 6.08 -6.88
CA GLU A 271 -15.74 7.30 -6.74
C GLU A 271 -14.46 7.27 -7.57
N TYR A 272 -13.86 6.07 -7.80
CA TYR A 272 -12.62 5.94 -8.58
C TYR A 272 -12.83 6.12 -10.08
N ILE A 273 -14.08 6.01 -10.55
CA ILE A 273 -14.47 6.26 -11.94
C ILE A 273 -15.30 7.56 -12.08
N ASN A 274 -15.29 8.42 -11.07
CA ASN A 274 -16.01 9.68 -11.00
C ASN A 274 -17.54 9.57 -11.31
N HIS A 275 -18.12 8.36 -11.15
CA HIS A 275 -19.55 8.16 -11.24
C HIS A 275 -20.27 8.77 -10.02
N ILE A 276 -19.59 8.81 -8.88
CA ILE A 276 -20.04 9.48 -7.65
C ILE A 276 -18.99 10.52 -7.27
N GLU A 277 -19.39 11.79 -7.20
CA GLU A 277 -18.53 12.86 -6.69
C GLU A 277 -18.46 12.82 -5.16
N ARG A 278 -17.24 12.60 -4.62
CA ARG A 278 -17.02 12.48 -3.18
C ARG A 278 -16.17 13.62 -2.61
N PHE A 279 -15.10 14.01 -3.31
CA PHE A 279 -14.15 15.07 -2.92
C PHE A 279 -13.70 15.87 -4.16
N GLY A 280 -14.65 16.33 -4.99
CA GLY A 280 -14.38 16.84 -6.32
C GLY A 280 -13.94 15.71 -7.28
N TYR A 281 -13.25 16.07 -8.35
CA TYR A 281 -12.74 15.07 -9.29
C TYR A 281 -11.70 14.13 -8.63
N TRP A 282 -11.96 12.82 -8.69
CA TRP A 282 -11.05 11.81 -8.16
C TRP A 282 -10.00 11.46 -9.20
N LYS A 283 -8.79 12.03 -9.02
CA LYS A 283 -7.66 11.79 -9.91
C LYS A 283 -6.87 10.60 -9.42
N ASP A 284 -6.89 9.53 -10.21
CA ASP A 284 -6.07 8.34 -9.92
C ASP A 284 -5.29 7.91 -11.17
N SER A 285 -4.44 6.90 -11.03
CA SER A 285 -3.67 6.34 -12.12
C SER A 285 -3.52 4.84 -11.99
N GLY A 286 -3.34 4.18 -13.12
CA GLY A 286 -3.06 2.76 -13.18
C GLY A 286 -2.21 2.39 -14.38
N ILE A 287 -1.79 1.14 -14.41
CA ILE A 287 -0.99 0.59 -15.48
C ILE A 287 -1.49 -0.81 -15.85
N ARG A 288 -1.59 -1.08 -17.13
CA ARG A 288 -1.82 -2.39 -17.73
C ARG A 288 -0.50 -2.94 -18.23
N LEU A 289 -0.23 -4.19 -17.95
CA LEU A 289 0.87 -4.95 -18.53
C LEU A 289 0.30 -6.06 -19.40
N ASP A 290 0.97 -6.33 -20.53
CA ASP A 290 0.68 -7.44 -21.41
C ASP A 290 1.98 -8.14 -21.76
N GLY A 291 2.09 -9.43 -21.47
CA GLY A 291 3.29 -10.22 -21.72
C GLY A 291 4.04 -10.68 -20.47
N PRO A 292 5.36 -10.97 -20.58
CA PRO A 292 6.13 -11.64 -19.54
C PRO A 292 6.11 -11.02 -18.15
N GLY A 293 6.03 -9.68 -18.06
CA GLY A 293 5.99 -8.96 -16.76
C GLY A 293 4.79 -9.29 -15.88
N VAL A 294 3.71 -9.81 -16.47
CA VAL A 294 2.50 -10.23 -15.73
C VAL A 294 2.79 -11.36 -14.75
N LYS A 295 3.80 -12.19 -15.01
CA LYS A 295 4.23 -13.28 -14.12
C LYS A 295 4.51 -12.80 -12.69
N ALA A 296 5.13 -11.63 -12.53
CA ALA A 296 5.43 -11.10 -11.20
C ALA A 296 4.16 -10.70 -10.43
N LEU A 297 3.18 -10.08 -11.09
CA LEU A 297 1.89 -9.74 -10.46
C LEU A 297 1.06 -11.00 -10.13
N THR A 298 1.08 -12.00 -11.01
CA THR A 298 0.47 -13.32 -10.75
C THR A 298 1.07 -13.97 -9.50
N ARG A 299 2.40 -13.96 -9.36
CA ARG A 299 3.09 -14.47 -8.16
C ARG A 299 2.74 -13.70 -6.90
N LEU A 300 2.64 -12.36 -6.97
CA LEU A 300 2.24 -11.55 -5.82
C LEU A 300 0.85 -11.91 -5.35
N PHE A 301 -0.12 -12.07 -6.26
CA PHE A 301 -1.46 -12.54 -5.92
C PHE A 301 -1.41 -13.93 -5.26
N LEU A 302 -0.77 -14.91 -5.89
CA LEU A 302 -0.69 -16.28 -5.39
C LEU A 302 0.00 -16.35 -4.02
N MET A 303 1.03 -15.53 -3.78
CA MET A 303 1.69 -15.42 -2.48
C MET A 303 0.71 -14.94 -1.40
N THR A 304 -0.08 -13.89 -1.67
CA THR A 304 -1.07 -13.38 -0.73
C THR A 304 -2.20 -14.38 -0.50
N TRP A 305 -2.64 -15.03 -1.56
CA TRP A 305 -3.63 -16.12 -1.50
C TRP A 305 -3.16 -17.25 -0.60
N TYR A 306 -1.91 -17.71 -0.78
CA TYR A 306 -1.29 -18.73 0.06
C TYR A 306 -1.19 -18.29 1.53
N ILE A 307 -0.71 -17.08 1.80
CA ILE A 307 -0.57 -16.55 3.16
C ILE A 307 -1.92 -16.50 3.87
N ASN A 308 -2.96 -16.13 3.15
CA ASN A 308 -4.31 -16.03 3.71
C ASN A 308 -4.92 -17.39 4.06
N ARG A 309 -4.61 -18.43 3.33
CA ARG A 309 -5.18 -19.78 3.48
C ARG A 309 -4.24 -20.78 4.13
N TRP A 310 -2.94 -20.55 4.08
CA TRP A 310 -1.88 -21.50 4.43
C TRP A 310 -1.95 -22.83 3.63
N GLU A 311 -2.53 -22.79 2.46
CA GLU A 311 -2.62 -23.90 1.52
C GLU A 311 -1.64 -23.68 0.38
N ILE A 312 -0.84 -24.70 0.05
CA ILE A 312 0.06 -24.64 -1.10
C ILE A 312 -0.81 -24.84 -2.35
N SER A 313 -1.03 -23.78 -3.11
CA SER A 313 -1.44 -23.94 -4.51
C SER A 313 -0.22 -24.32 -5.33
N ASP A 314 -0.42 -25.14 -6.35
CA ASP A 314 0.62 -25.42 -7.33
C ASP A 314 0.85 -24.16 -8.17
N PHE A 315 1.89 -23.42 -7.83
CA PHE A 315 2.23 -22.19 -8.54
C PHE A 315 2.54 -22.46 -10.01
N ASP A 316 3.06 -23.66 -10.31
CA ASP A 316 3.50 -24.02 -11.66
C ASP A 316 2.33 -24.15 -12.65
N GLN A 317 1.13 -24.50 -12.19
CA GLN A 317 -0.06 -24.56 -13.07
C GLN A 317 -0.46 -23.19 -13.66
N TYR A 318 -0.04 -22.07 -13.02
CA TYR A 318 -0.27 -20.71 -13.49
C TYR A 318 0.93 -20.10 -14.22
N HIS A 319 1.99 -20.89 -14.44
CA HIS A 319 3.13 -20.54 -15.27
C HIS A 319 2.79 -20.81 -16.75
N LEU A 320 2.01 -19.90 -17.31
CA LEU A 320 1.76 -19.93 -18.75
C LEU A 320 2.97 -19.38 -19.49
N GLU A 321 3.27 -19.97 -20.66
CA GLU A 321 4.17 -19.32 -21.61
C GLU A 321 3.48 -18.04 -22.11
N ASN A 322 3.88 -16.90 -21.56
CA ASN A 322 3.38 -15.62 -21.99
C ASN A 322 3.82 -15.33 -23.41
N GLN A 323 2.90 -14.90 -24.24
CA GLN A 323 3.24 -14.39 -25.57
C GLN A 323 4.09 -13.12 -25.38
N PRO A 324 5.31 -13.06 -25.92
CA PRO A 324 6.11 -11.85 -25.88
C PRO A 324 5.47 -10.79 -26.74
N CYS A 325 5.38 -9.57 -26.22
CA CYS A 325 4.85 -8.39 -26.93
C CYS A 325 5.99 -7.53 -27.52
N SER A 326 5.62 -6.50 -28.25
CA SER A 326 6.56 -5.57 -28.88
C SER A 326 7.14 -4.51 -27.94
N GLY A 327 6.69 -4.47 -26.68
CA GLY A 327 7.03 -3.45 -25.68
C GLY A 327 8.53 -3.24 -25.52
N GLN A 328 8.91 -1.98 -25.50
CA GLN A 328 10.30 -1.53 -25.32
C GLN A 328 10.61 -1.28 -23.84
N GLY A 329 11.91 -1.21 -23.53
CA GLY A 329 12.38 -0.97 -22.17
C GLY A 329 12.24 -2.17 -21.26
N LEU A 330 12.19 -1.92 -19.95
CA LEU A 330 12.11 -2.95 -18.92
C LEU A 330 10.97 -2.68 -17.97
N CYS A 331 10.20 -3.72 -17.65
CA CYS A 331 9.17 -3.72 -16.62
C CYS A 331 9.63 -4.58 -15.44
N ILE A 332 9.53 -4.05 -14.22
CA ILE A 332 9.92 -4.74 -13.00
C ILE A 332 8.78 -4.59 -11.97
N PRO A 333 7.73 -5.40 -12.05
CA PRO A 333 6.71 -5.42 -11.01
C PRO A 333 7.29 -5.97 -9.70
N TYR A 334 6.97 -5.33 -8.59
CA TYR A 334 7.49 -5.70 -7.28
C TYR A 334 6.45 -5.52 -6.17
N GLY A 335 6.67 -6.25 -5.09
CA GLY A 335 5.89 -6.13 -3.86
C GLY A 335 6.64 -5.40 -2.77
N SER A 336 5.88 -4.86 -1.83
CA SER A 336 6.37 -4.33 -0.56
C SER A 336 5.45 -4.78 0.55
N GLY A 337 5.96 -4.85 1.77
CA GLY A 337 5.13 -5.26 2.90
C GLY A 337 5.94 -5.51 4.17
N PRO A 338 5.24 -5.92 5.24
CA PRO A 338 5.85 -6.14 6.53
C PRO A 338 6.75 -7.39 6.58
N LYS A 339 7.65 -7.40 7.55
CA LYS A 339 8.42 -8.60 7.90
C LYS A 339 7.48 -9.73 8.39
N PRO A 340 7.84 -10.98 8.16
CA PRO A 340 9.09 -11.50 7.61
C PRO A 340 9.04 -11.76 6.10
N ILE A 341 7.91 -11.50 5.42
CA ILE A 341 7.74 -11.76 3.99
C ILE A 341 8.70 -10.90 3.20
N PHE A 342 8.70 -9.60 3.48
CA PHE A 342 9.70 -8.69 2.95
C PHE A 342 10.74 -8.38 4.03
N ARG A 343 12.02 -8.62 3.71
CA ARG A 343 13.11 -8.44 4.68
C ARG A 343 13.36 -6.97 5.03
N THR A 344 12.93 -6.06 4.16
CA THR A 344 13.11 -4.61 4.27
C THR A 344 11.90 -3.89 3.71
N GLN A 345 11.84 -2.58 3.87
CA GLN A 345 10.82 -1.68 3.36
C GLN A 345 11.06 -1.44 1.85
N VAL A 346 10.64 -2.39 1.01
CA VAL A 346 10.98 -2.40 -0.43
C VAL A 346 10.52 -1.10 -1.09
N GLY A 347 9.25 -0.72 -0.94
CA GLY A 347 8.70 0.49 -1.54
C GLY A 347 9.50 1.76 -1.19
N LYS A 348 9.76 1.99 0.12
CA LYS A 348 10.59 3.11 0.58
C LYS A 348 11.97 3.11 -0.09
N LYS A 349 12.64 1.96 -0.09
CA LYS A 349 14.00 1.82 -0.63
C LYS A 349 14.06 2.04 -2.14
N VAL A 350 13.03 1.62 -2.88
CA VAL A 350 12.93 1.89 -4.32
C VAL A 350 12.79 3.39 -4.56
N TYR A 351 11.89 4.07 -3.86
CA TYR A 351 11.76 5.54 -3.95
C TYR A 351 13.08 6.25 -3.60
N GLN A 352 13.74 5.85 -2.51
CA GLN A 352 15.05 6.41 -2.13
C GLN A 352 16.10 6.20 -3.22
N SER A 353 16.17 5.00 -3.80
CA SER A 353 17.14 4.69 -4.86
C SER A 353 16.91 5.55 -6.10
N LEU A 354 15.63 5.73 -6.50
CA LEU A 354 15.25 6.58 -7.62
C LEU A 354 15.59 8.05 -7.38
N ILE A 355 15.23 8.59 -6.21
CA ILE A 355 15.48 10.00 -5.84
C ILE A 355 16.98 10.28 -5.71
N ASN A 356 17.74 9.36 -5.13
CA ASN A 356 19.16 9.56 -4.90
C ASN A 356 20.00 9.55 -6.19
N GLN A 357 19.56 8.81 -7.22
CA GLN A 357 20.23 8.79 -8.52
C GLN A 357 19.81 9.92 -9.47
N ALA A 358 18.68 10.59 -9.20
CA ALA A 358 18.14 11.65 -10.04
C ALA A 358 19.16 12.74 -10.34
N THR A 359 19.23 13.16 -11.59
CA THR A 359 20.12 14.21 -12.09
C THR A 359 19.37 15.45 -12.61
N ASP A 360 18.18 15.25 -13.17
CA ASP A 360 17.39 16.30 -13.81
C ASP A 360 16.11 16.61 -13.04
N SER A 361 15.26 15.61 -12.82
CA SER A 361 13.92 15.83 -12.27
C SER A 361 13.38 14.66 -11.47
N VAL A 362 12.59 14.95 -10.44
CA VAL A 362 11.80 14.00 -9.66
C VAL A 362 10.40 14.54 -9.49
N TYR A 363 9.41 13.88 -10.08
CA TYR A 363 8.00 14.25 -9.96
C TYR A 363 7.25 13.16 -9.22
N ILE A 364 6.48 13.53 -8.20
CA ILE A 364 5.78 12.60 -7.33
C ILE A 364 4.33 13.03 -7.14
N THR A 365 3.38 12.10 -7.25
CA THR A 365 2.01 12.28 -6.75
C THR A 365 1.75 11.34 -5.58
N THR A 366 1.09 11.83 -4.55
CA THR A 366 0.68 11.03 -3.40
C THR A 366 -0.52 11.66 -2.69
N PRO A 367 -1.52 10.88 -2.23
CA PRO A 367 -2.63 11.43 -1.45
C PRO A 367 -2.19 11.89 -0.05
N TYR A 368 -1.10 11.32 0.48
CA TYR A 368 -0.58 11.61 1.82
C TYR A 368 0.92 11.77 1.78
N LEU A 369 1.43 12.81 2.44
CA LEU A 369 2.87 13.10 2.55
C LEU A 369 3.27 13.08 4.03
N ILE A 370 3.47 11.87 4.56
CA ILE A 370 3.79 11.61 5.97
C ILE A 370 4.97 10.63 5.99
N ILE A 371 6.13 11.15 5.63
CA ILE A 371 7.36 10.40 5.42
C ILE A 371 8.31 10.49 6.62
N ASP A 372 9.19 9.50 6.74
CA ASP A 372 10.23 9.47 7.75
C ASP A 372 11.40 10.37 7.39
N TYR A 373 12.35 10.50 8.34
CA TYR A 373 13.53 11.35 8.20
C TYR A 373 14.39 10.95 6.99
N ASP A 374 14.63 9.64 6.78
CA ASP A 374 15.52 9.18 5.70
C ASP A 374 14.98 9.55 4.30
N LEU A 375 13.68 9.41 4.08
CA LEU A 375 13.06 9.73 2.80
C LEU A 375 12.97 11.26 2.62
N THR A 376 12.67 11.99 3.69
CA THR A 376 12.68 13.46 3.71
C THR A 376 14.07 13.99 3.30
N GLU A 377 15.14 13.48 3.90
CA GLU A 377 16.52 13.91 3.56
C GLU A 377 16.89 13.51 2.13
N SER A 378 16.45 12.35 1.63
CA SER A 378 16.70 11.98 0.22
C SER A 378 16.06 12.98 -0.75
N ILE A 379 14.83 13.41 -0.49
CA ILE A 379 14.10 14.41 -1.30
C ILE A 379 14.80 15.77 -1.24
N LYS A 380 15.16 16.24 -0.03
CA LYS A 380 15.84 17.52 0.18
C LYS A 380 17.21 17.54 -0.50
N ASN A 381 17.98 16.45 -0.34
CA ASN A 381 19.30 16.33 -0.97
C ASN A 381 19.22 16.37 -2.51
N ALA A 382 18.20 15.76 -3.12
CA ALA A 382 17.99 15.86 -4.56
C ALA A 382 17.75 17.31 -4.98
N ALA A 383 16.85 18.04 -4.31
CA ALA A 383 16.60 19.46 -4.59
C ALA A 383 17.82 20.33 -4.37
N MET A 384 18.59 20.13 -3.29
CA MET A 384 19.83 20.87 -3.01
C MET A 384 20.93 20.58 -4.06
N ARG A 385 20.92 19.42 -4.72
CA ARG A 385 21.80 19.14 -5.85
C ARG A 385 21.38 19.83 -7.16
N GLY A 386 20.25 20.54 -7.18
CA GLY A 386 19.72 21.23 -8.34
C GLY A 386 18.72 20.41 -9.17
N VAL A 387 18.29 19.24 -8.68
CA VAL A 387 17.23 18.44 -9.32
C VAL A 387 15.89 19.16 -9.17
N ASP A 388 15.07 19.26 -10.23
CA ASP A 388 13.71 19.80 -10.19
C ASP A 388 12.77 18.80 -9.48
N VAL A 389 12.65 18.94 -8.17
CA VAL A 389 11.81 18.06 -7.35
C VAL A 389 10.43 18.68 -7.17
N ARG A 390 9.39 18.01 -7.67
CA ARG A 390 7.99 18.44 -7.55
C ARG A 390 7.13 17.36 -6.90
N ILE A 391 6.36 17.76 -5.89
CA ILE A 391 5.43 16.86 -5.18
C ILE A 391 4.02 17.42 -5.29
N VAL A 392 3.06 16.57 -5.68
CA VAL A 392 1.65 16.93 -5.78
C VAL A 392 0.84 16.17 -4.72
N THR A 393 0.04 16.90 -3.96
CA THR A 393 -0.87 16.38 -2.92
C THR A 393 -2.30 16.91 -3.15
N PRO A 394 -3.33 16.37 -2.47
CA PRO A 394 -4.69 16.86 -2.64
C PRO A 394 -4.90 18.26 -2.05
N PHE A 395 -5.62 19.11 -2.79
CA PHE A 395 -6.18 20.36 -2.26
C PHE A 395 -7.40 20.10 -1.36
N ILE A 396 -8.34 19.25 -1.84
CA ILE A 396 -9.52 18.80 -1.08
C ILE A 396 -9.18 17.48 -0.40
N PRO A 397 -9.07 17.41 0.94
CA PRO A 397 -8.68 16.19 1.64
C PRO A 397 -9.86 15.26 1.90
N ASP A 398 -9.60 13.95 1.94
CA ASP A 398 -10.52 12.95 2.48
C ASP A 398 -10.57 12.99 4.03
N LYS A 399 -9.45 13.36 4.67
CA LYS A 399 -9.27 13.44 6.13
C LYS A 399 -8.51 14.71 6.53
N LYS A 400 -9.19 15.62 7.22
CA LYS A 400 -8.63 16.93 7.63
C LYS A 400 -7.37 16.81 8.51
N LEU A 401 -7.32 15.83 9.42
CA LEU A 401 -6.13 15.61 10.27
C LEU A 401 -4.91 15.19 9.45
N ILE A 402 -5.11 14.28 8.50
CA ILE A 402 -4.04 13.80 7.61
C ILE A 402 -3.51 14.94 6.73
N GLN A 403 -4.39 15.80 6.23
CA GLN A 403 -3.96 17.00 5.49
C GLN A 403 -3.14 17.96 6.36
N LEU A 404 -3.54 18.15 7.63
CA LEU A 404 -2.77 18.99 8.56
C LEU A 404 -1.34 18.47 8.74
N ILE A 405 -1.18 17.15 8.87
CA ILE A 405 0.14 16.51 9.00
C ILE A 405 0.91 16.62 7.68
N THR A 406 0.27 16.34 6.55
CA THR A 406 0.86 16.48 5.19
C THR A 406 1.39 17.89 4.97
N ARG A 407 0.57 18.93 5.18
CA ARG A 407 0.98 20.34 5.08
C ARG A 407 2.07 20.70 6.09
N GLY A 408 2.16 19.94 7.15
CA GLY A 408 3.21 20.06 8.15
C GLY A 408 4.61 19.77 7.63
N ALA A 409 4.77 18.92 6.63
CA ALA A 409 6.06 18.63 6.00
C ALA A 409 6.53 19.72 5.01
N TYR A 410 5.59 20.56 4.52
CA TYR A 410 5.89 21.54 3.46
C TYR A 410 7.01 22.53 3.80
N PRO A 411 7.03 23.20 4.98
CA PRO A 411 8.06 24.20 5.27
C PRO A 411 9.48 23.67 5.16
N ASP A 412 9.71 22.46 5.63
CA ASP A 412 11.03 21.84 5.59
C ASP A 412 11.47 21.49 4.16
N LEU A 413 10.57 20.91 3.36
CA LEU A 413 10.81 20.57 1.96
C LEU A 413 10.99 21.83 1.09
N LEU A 414 10.12 22.83 1.25
CA LEU A 414 10.21 24.11 0.52
C LEU A 414 11.53 24.84 0.82
N SER A 415 12.00 24.79 2.07
CA SER A 415 13.27 25.42 2.46
C SER A 415 14.49 24.81 1.75
N ALA A 416 14.40 23.56 1.32
CA ALA A 416 15.44 22.86 0.57
C ALA A 416 15.31 23.04 -0.97
N GLY A 417 14.29 23.77 -1.45
CA GLY A 417 14.07 24.01 -2.87
C GLY A 417 13.09 23.04 -3.54
N VAL A 418 12.43 22.15 -2.78
CA VAL A 418 11.37 21.30 -3.32
C VAL A 418 10.15 22.15 -3.68
N ARG A 419 9.54 21.91 -4.84
CA ARG A 419 8.32 22.57 -5.25
C ARG A 419 7.11 21.70 -4.88
N ILE A 420 6.13 22.29 -4.22
CA ILE A 420 4.93 21.59 -3.76
C ILE A 420 3.70 22.16 -4.46
N PHE A 421 2.85 21.26 -4.92
CA PHE A 421 1.61 21.58 -5.61
C PHE A 421 0.43 20.92 -4.90
N GLU A 422 -0.71 21.62 -4.83
CA GLU A 422 -1.97 21.03 -4.38
C GLU A 422 -2.94 20.95 -5.56
N TYR A 423 -3.39 19.73 -5.88
CA TYR A 423 -4.29 19.46 -7.00
C TYR A 423 -5.68 20.05 -6.75
N SER A 424 -6.01 21.11 -7.49
CA SER A 424 -7.18 21.95 -7.21
C SER A 424 -8.53 21.36 -7.61
N PRO A 425 -8.66 20.55 -8.70
CA PRO A 425 -9.98 20.05 -9.12
C PRO A 425 -10.64 19.06 -8.15
N GLY A 426 -9.85 18.48 -7.23
CA GLY A 426 -10.41 17.50 -6.29
C GLY A 426 -9.36 16.74 -5.50
N PHE A 427 -9.59 15.44 -5.34
CA PHE A 427 -8.73 14.56 -4.56
C PHE A 427 -7.78 13.78 -5.48
N ILE A 428 -6.49 14.11 -5.46
CA ILE A 428 -5.49 13.30 -6.15
C ILE A 428 -5.12 12.09 -5.31
N HIS A 429 -5.42 10.90 -5.84
CA HIS A 429 -5.17 9.62 -5.19
C HIS A 429 -4.12 8.78 -5.94
N SER A 430 -3.57 9.26 -7.06
CA SER A 430 -2.51 8.59 -7.80
C SER A 430 -1.23 8.46 -6.96
N LYS A 431 -0.52 7.35 -7.14
CA LYS A 431 0.75 7.04 -6.50
C LYS A 431 1.74 6.70 -7.60
N GLN A 432 2.44 7.72 -8.05
CA GLN A 432 3.43 7.59 -9.13
C GLN A 432 4.64 8.47 -8.87
N ILE A 433 5.77 8.02 -9.35
CA ILE A 433 7.02 8.77 -9.38
C ILE A 433 7.59 8.69 -10.80
N LEU A 434 8.08 9.82 -11.31
CA LEU A 434 8.82 9.93 -12.56
C LEU A 434 10.18 10.55 -12.26
N VAL A 435 11.25 9.93 -12.75
CA VAL A 435 12.63 10.37 -12.52
C VAL A 435 13.38 10.44 -13.87
N ASP A 436 13.93 11.60 -14.18
CA ASP A 436 14.80 11.90 -15.33
C ASP A 436 14.24 11.45 -16.69
N LYS A 437 12.94 11.22 -16.80
CA LYS A 437 12.24 10.68 -17.99
C LYS A 437 12.65 9.24 -18.39
N ASP A 438 13.52 8.61 -17.62
CA ASP A 438 14.00 7.26 -17.85
C ASP A 438 13.33 6.23 -16.93
N PHE A 439 12.96 6.64 -15.72
CA PHE A 439 12.29 5.81 -14.75
C PHE A 439 10.92 6.32 -14.36
N ALA A 440 9.97 5.41 -14.23
CA ALA A 440 8.72 5.68 -13.54
C ALA A 440 8.35 4.50 -12.64
N ALA A 441 7.61 4.76 -11.56
CA ALA A 441 6.92 3.72 -10.82
C ALA A 441 5.45 4.10 -10.64
N VAL A 442 4.55 3.17 -10.92
CA VAL A 442 3.09 3.31 -10.78
C VAL A 442 2.57 2.15 -9.95
N GLY A 443 1.76 2.42 -8.94
CA GLY A 443 1.24 1.35 -8.10
C GLY A 443 0.36 1.82 -6.96
N THR A 444 0.45 1.11 -5.84
CA THR A 444 -0.42 1.33 -4.68
C THR A 444 0.25 2.10 -3.55
N ILE A 445 1.58 2.32 -3.62
CA ILE A 445 2.44 2.79 -2.53
C ILE A 445 2.28 4.28 -2.29
N ASN A 446 1.61 4.66 -1.19
CA ASN A 446 1.57 6.05 -0.71
C ASN A 446 2.88 6.45 -0.03
N LEU A 447 3.15 7.75 0.04
CA LEU A 447 4.20 8.31 0.88
C LEU A 447 3.70 8.57 2.31
N ASP A 448 3.25 7.50 2.98
CA ASP A 448 2.86 7.51 4.40
C ASP A 448 3.41 6.28 5.15
N TYR A 449 3.47 6.37 6.48
CA TYR A 449 4.02 5.30 7.32
C TYR A 449 3.29 3.97 7.17
N ARG A 450 1.96 3.97 7.00
CA ARG A 450 1.21 2.72 6.85
C ARG A 450 1.59 2.00 5.58
N SER A 451 1.65 2.72 4.47
CA SER A 451 2.01 2.17 3.16
C SER A 451 3.46 1.69 3.14
N LEU A 452 4.38 2.49 3.70
CA LEU A 452 5.80 2.18 3.66
C LEU A 452 6.25 1.11 4.66
N LEU A 453 5.50 0.88 5.77
CA LEU A 453 5.93 -0.01 6.85
C LEU A 453 4.99 -1.21 7.10
N HIS A 454 3.69 -1.04 6.94
CA HIS A 454 2.69 -1.96 7.50
C HIS A 454 1.82 -2.66 6.47
N HIS A 455 1.53 -2.02 5.34
CA HIS A 455 0.64 -2.58 4.33
C HIS A 455 1.39 -3.46 3.34
N TYR A 456 0.69 -4.47 2.82
CA TYR A 456 1.10 -5.13 1.58
C TYR A 456 0.75 -4.20 0.42
N GLU A 457 1.76 -3.85 -0.34
CA GLU A 457 1.70 -2.94 -1.48
C GLU A 457 2.36 -3.57 -2.70
N ASN A 458 2.10 -3.01 -3.87
CA ASN A 458 2.83 -3.33 -5.07
C ASN A 458 2.98 -2.11 -5.99
N ALA A 459 3.98 -2.15 -6.84
CA ALA A 459 4.13 -1.20 -7.92
C ALA A 459 4.87 -1.85 -9.11
N VAL A 460 4.81 -1.20 -10.25
CA VAL A 460 5.60 -1.54 -11.43
C VAL A 460 6.65 -0.46 -11.61
N LEU A 461 7.92 -0.84 -11.50
CA LEU A 461 9.03 0.01 -11.91
C LEU A 461 9.25 -0.16 -13.40
N LEU A 462 9.23 0.95 -14.12
CA LEU A 462 9.41 1.07 -15.55
C LEU A 462 10.76 1.73 -15.84
N TYR A 463 11.49 1.21 -16.80
CA TYR A 463 12.73 1.80 -17.29
C TYR A 463 12.72 1.87 -18.80
N LYS A 464 12.73 3.09 -19.33
CA LYS A 464 12.73 3.41 -20.78
C LYS A 464 11.61 2.74 -21.58
N THR A 465 10.42 2.59 -20.94
CA THR A 465 9.21 2.09 -21.60
C THR A 465 8.45 3.24 -22.29
N GLU A 466 7.61 2.89 -23.27
CA GLU A 466 6.81 3.89 -24.00
C GLU A 466 5.80 4.62 -23.09
N SER A 467 5.26 3.93 -22.10
CA SER A 467 4.33 4.50 -21.11
C SER A 467 4.92 5.64 -20.27
N ILE A 468 6.25 5.80 -20.21
CA ILE A 468 6.89 6.91 -19.49
C ILE A 468 6.54 8.26 -20.13
N ALA A 469 6.40 8.32 -21.46
CA ALA A 469 5.97 9.55 -22.12
C ALA A 469 4.53 9.94 -21.76
N GLU A 470 3.63 8.96 -21.59
CA GLU A 470 2.25 9.18 -21.15
C GLU A 470 2.21 9.66 -19.69
N ILE A 471 3.03 9.06 -18.82
CA ILE A 471 3.18 9.48 -17.40
C ILE A 471 3.73 10.91 -17.33
N GLN A 472 4.70 11.26 -18.15
CA GLN A 472 5.23 12.63 -18.22
C GLN A 472 4.16 13.64 -18.65
N LYS A 473 3.34 13.29 -19.63
CA LYS A 473 2.21 14.13 -20.08
C LYS A 473 1.20 14.31 -18.96
N ASP A 474 0.85 13.25 -18.25
CA ASP A 474 -0.07 13.29 -17.10
C ASP A 474 0.45 14.22 -15.99
N PHE A 475 1.76 14.18 -15.66
CA PHE A 475 2.35 15.11 -14.72
C PHE A 475 2.22 16.58 -15.16
N GLN A 476 2.39 16.90 -16.46
CA GLN A 476 2.22 18.26 -16.97
C GLN A 476 0.77 18.74 -16.82
N GLU A 477 -0.20 17.88 -17.12
CA GLU A 477 -1.62 18.16 -16.93
C GLU A 477 -1.95 18.39 -15.44
N ILE A 478 -1.42 17.53 -14.53
CA ILE A 478 -1.57 17.65 -13.08
C ILE A 478 -0.98 18.99 -12.59
N PHE A 479 0.24 19.37 -13.00
CA PHE A 479 0.85 20.65 -12.60
C PHE A 479 0.02 21.84 -13.08
N SER A 480 -0.48 21.78 -14.30
CA SER A 480 -1.31 22.86 -14.87
C SER A 480 -2.66 23.02 -14.13
N ALA A 481 -3.19 21.94 -13.57
CA ALA A 481 -4.43 21.93 -12.80
C ALA A 481 -4.21 22.15 -11.29
N SER A 482 -2.97 22.32 -10.84
CA SER A 482 -2.62 22.44 -9.41
C SER A 482 -2.20 23.85 -9.04
N GLN A 483 -2.40 24.19 -7.78
CA GLN A 483 -1.87 25.41 -7.18
C GLN A 483 -0.49 25.16 -6.58
N GLU A 484 0.51 25.92 -7.00
CA GLU A 484 1.83 25.87 -6.38
C GLU A 484 1.81 26.56 -5.01
N ILE A 485 2.44 25.92 -4.03
CA ILE A 485 2.51 26.40 -2.63
C ILE A 485 3.86 27.07 -2.40
N PHE A 486 3.82 28.28 -1.87
CA PHE A 486 5.00 29.08 -1.53
C PHE A 486 5.16 29.22 -0.02
N PRO A 487 6.40 29.41 0.52
CA PRO A 487 6.63 29.56 1.95
C PRO A 487 5.77 30.65 2.62
N HIS A 488 5.55 31.77 1.94
CA HIS A 488 4.76 32.88 2.46
C HIS A 488 3.24 32.60 2.51
N THR A 489 2.74 31.59 1.82
CA THR A 489 1.32 31.22 1.83
C THR A 489 0.95 30.32 3.02
N ILE A 490 1.96 29.73 3.69
CA ILE A 490 1.75 28.82 4.80
C ILE A 490 1.55 29.60 6.11
N LYS A 491 0.29 29.79 6.48
CA LYS A 491 -0.06 30.41 7.79
C LYS A 491 -0.29 29.29 8.80
N ASN A 492 0.64 29.08 9.72
CA ASN A 492 0.47 28.17 10.84
C ASN A 492 0.33 28.95 12.15
N SER A 493 -0.80 28.81 12.83
CA SER A 493 -0.95 29.29 14.20
C SER A 493 -0.13 28.38 15.16
N TRP A 494 0.21 28.90 16.33
CA TRP A 494 1.00 28.16 17.32
C TRP A 494 0.37 26.80 17.70
N TYR A 495 -0.96 26.76 17.85
CA TYR A 495 -1.67 25.53 18.20
C TYR A 495 -1.65 24.51 17.05
N GLN A 496 -1.68 24.94 15.77
CA GLN A 496 -1.53 24.05 14.62
C GLN A 496 -0.14 23.43 14.58
N LYS A 497 0.90 24.21 14.93
CA LYS A 497 2.27 23.68 15.09
C LYS A 497 2.32 22.60 16.17
N LEU A 498 1.73 22.89 17.35
CA LEU A 498 1.72 21.91 18.45
C LEU A 498 0.95 20.64 18.08
N VAL A 499 -0.26 20.76 17.50
CA VAL A 499 -1.03 19.59 17.03
C VAL A 499 -0.27 18.78 16.00
N LYS A 500 0.44 19.45 15.08
CA LYS A 500 1.30 18.82 14.09
C LYS A 500 2.41 18.00 14.75
N GLU A 501 3.18 18.60 15.66
CA GLU A 501 4.32 17.92 16.34
C GLU A 501 3.81 16.68 17.11
N ILE A 502 2.69 16.82 17.82
CA ILE A 502 2.06 15.70 18.50
C ILE A 502 1.61 14.62 17.50
N ALA A 503 0.94 15.02 16.41
CA ALA A 503 0.47 14.09 15.39
C ALA A 503 1.63 13.39 14.67
N GLN A 504 2.75 14.08 14.41
CA GLN A 504 3.97 13.47 13.85
C GLN A 504 4.57 12.42 14.78
N LEU A 505 4.54 12.61 16.10
CA LEU A 505 4.98 11.58 17.04
C LEU A 505 4.17 10.28 16.89
N PHE A 506 2.87 10.40 16.58
CA PHE A 506 1.97 9.25 16.39
C PHE A 506 1.82 8.82 14.92
N ALA A 507 2.51 9.47 13.99
CA ALA A 507 2.46 9.14 12.57
C ALA A 507 2.69 7.64 12.25
N PRO A 508 3.58 6.91 12.97
CA PRO A 508 3.76 5.46 12.72
C PRO A 508 2.53 4.58 12.94
N ILE A 509 1.46 5.09 13.58
CA ILE A 509 0.20 4.35 13.80
C ILE A 509 -1.01 5.02 13.15
N LEU A 510 -0.85 6.23 12.60
CA LEU A 510 -1.88 6.93 11.84
C LEU A 510 -1.92 6.46 10.40
#